data_973b809af396f20871e6ff60073b46ef
#
_entry.id   973b809af396f20871e6ff60073b46ef
#
_cell.length_a   1.000
_cell.length_b   1.000
_cell.length_c   1.000
_cell.angle_alpha   90.00
_cell.angle_beta   90.00
_cell.angle_gamma   90.00
#
_symmetry.space_group_name_H-M   'P 1'
#
loop_
_entity.id
_entity.type
_entity.pdbx_description
1 polymer ?
#
loop_
_entity_poly.entity_id
_entity_poly.type
_entity_poly.pdbx_seq_one_letter_code
_entity_poly.pdbx_strand_id
1 'polypeptide(L)'
;MKKITYGLFFGDSITYGEYDGVFGGWIDILKRYALQKFHEGNGDELILFNLGIGGETTEGLLKRIPHELEARNSANGNIIFLSYGANDLAIKDGKQVVEPEKFKNNITTAVNHARQFSNEIYLVSILPFSEKVDGVVVSSGKLRTNEEVIVYNQILKDLAAEHSLGYIDFYSAFLEDKEILLSADGVHPNEKGYGMMAEVAIPIIEKYL
;
A
#
# COMPACT_ATOMS: atom_id res chain seq x y z
N MET A 1 1.09 -31.30 6.33
CA MET A 1 2.13 -30.25 6.26
C MET A 1 1.43 -28.91 6.37
N LYS A 2 1.94 -27.98 7.18
CA LYS A 2 1.43 -26.60 7.19
C LYS A 2 1.65 -25.97 5.82
N LYS A 3 0.68 -25.17 5.37
CA LYS A 3 0.84 -24.41 4.13
C LYS A 3 1.75 -23.21 4.38
N ILE A 4 2.46 -22.78 3.35
CA ILE A 4 3.27 -21.56 3.39
C ILE A 4 2.70 -20.63 2.33
N THR A 5 2.06 -19.55 2.75
CA THR A 5 1.50 -18.52 1.88
C THR A 5 2.40 -17.29 1.91
N TYR A 6 2.57 -16.62 0.77
CA TYR A 6 3.35 -15.39 0.68
C TYR A 6 2.43 -14.18 0.53
N GLY A 7 2.62 -13.17 1.39
CA GLY A 7 2.01 -11.85 1.27
C GLY A 7 3.01 -10.88 0.64
N LEU A 8 2.71 -10.36 -0.55
CA LEU A 8 3.59 -9.48 -1.32
C LEU A 8 3.02 -8.06 -1.30
N PHE A 9 3.68 -7.15 -0.59
CA PHE A 9 3.24 -5.77 -0.41
C PHE A 9 4.02 -4.82 -1.32
N PHE A 10 3.50 -4.56 -2.50
CA PHE A 10 4.05 -3.56 -3.42
C PHE A 10 3.58 -2.17 -3.04
N GLY A 11 4.47 -1.20 -3.04
CA GLY A 11 4.14 0.18 -2.75
C GLY A 11 5.35 1.11 -2.75
N ASP A 12 5.15 2.28 -2.23
CA ASP A 12 6.12 3.36 -2.13
C ASP A 12 6.77 3.46 -0.73
N SER A 13 7.16 4.67 -0.31
CA SER A 13 7.75 4.95 1.00
C SER A 13 6.85 4.61 2.18
N ILE A 14 5.52 4.69 2.02
CA ILE A 14 4.56 4.35 3.08
C ILE A 14 4.54 2.83 3.28
N THR A 15 4.62 2.05 2.22
CA THR A 15 4.78 0.59 2.31
C THR A 15 6.13 0.21 2.88
N TYR A 16 7.20 0.90 2.48
CA TYR A 16 8.54 0.71 3.03
C TYR A 16 8.58 0.93 4.56
N GLY A 17 7.77 1.87 5.09
CA GLY A 17 7.73 2.24 6.51
C GLY A 17 8.60 3.45 6.83
N GLU A 18 8.77 4.37 5.87
CA GLU A 18 9.57 5.58 6.05
C GLU A 18 9.01 6.42 7.21
N TYR A 19 9.89 7.03 8.02
CA TYR A 19 9.60 7.78 9.25
C TYR A 19 9.14 6.96 10.47
N ASP A 20 9.05 5.63 10.41
CA ASP A 20 8.85 4.80 11.60
C ASP A 20 10.19 4.22 12.10
N GLY A 21 10.81 4.91 13.02
CA GLY A 21 12.04 4.45 13.67
C GLY A 21 11.83 3.42 14.78
N VAL A 22 10.58 3.09 15.11
CA VAL A 22 10.25 2.18 16.22
C VAL A 22 9.93 0.77 15.72
N PHE A 23 9.03 0.68 14.74
CA PHE A 23 8.51 -0.60 14.28
C PHE A 23 8.91 -0.98 12.86
N GLY A 24 9.37 -0.02 12.06
CA GLY A 24 9.72 -0.23 10.66
C GLY A 24 8.51 -0.23 9.71
N GLY A 25 7.41 0.39 10.13
CA GLY A 25 6.18 0.50 9.36
C GLY A 25 5.18 -0.65 9.56
N TRP A 26 4.00 -0.49 8.96
CA TRP A 26 2.87 -1.40 9.15
C TRP A 26 3.15 -2.83 8.70
N ILE A 27 3.94 -3.03 7.64
CA ILE A 27 4.27 -4.39 7.16
C ILE A 27 5.13 -5.14 8.19
N ASP A 28 6.06 -4.47 8.86
CA ASP A 28 6.89 -5.12 9.87
C ASP A 28 6.13 -5.38 11.18
N ILE A 29 5.09 -4.60 11.49
CA ILE A 29 4.12 -4.92 12.54
C ILE A 29 3.34 -6.19 12.15
N LEU A 30 2.82 -6.27 10.93
CA LEU A 30 2.11 -7.46 10.42
C LEU A 30 3.00 -8.71 10.40
N LYS A 31 4.28 -8.59 10.01
CA LYS A 31 5.24 -9.71 10.05
C LYS A 31 5.39 -10.27 11.45
N ARG A 32 5.57 -9.41 12.44
CA ARG A 32 5.69 -9.85 13.85
C ARG A 32 4.41 -10.54 14.31
N TYR A 33 3.26 -9.96 13.98
CA TYR A 33 1.96 -10.54 14.30
C TYR A 33 1.80 -11.94 13.68
N ALA A 34 2.02 -12.10 12.39
CA ALA A 34 1.89 -13.38 11.70
C ALA A 34 2.86 -14.43 12.25
N LEU A 35 4.12 -14.05 12.51
CA LEU A 35 5.14 -14.92 13.06
C LEU A 35 4.80 -15.38 14.49
N GLN A 36 4.26 -14.48 15.33
CA GLN A 36 3.80 -14.82 16.66
C GLN A 36 2.67 -15.86 16.59
N LYS A 37 1.65 -15.63 15.75
CA LYS A 37 0.54 -16.59 15.56
C LYS A 37 1.03 -17.97 15.11
N PHE A 38 1.97 -18.01 14.18
CA PHE A 38 2.58 -19.26 13.73
C PHE A 38 3.31 -20.00 14.87
N HIS A 39 4.09 -19.29 15.71
CA HIS A 39 4.81 -19.88 16.85
C HIS A 39 3.88 -20.32 17.98
N GLU A 40 2.74 -19.68 18.17
CA GLU A 40 1.69 -20.12 19.08
C GLU A 40 0.99 -21.41 18.60
N GLY A 41 1.33 -21.90 17.42
CA GLY A 41 0.73 -23.10 16.82
C GLY A 41 -0.64 -22.86 16.17
N ASN A 42 -1.04 -21.60 16.05
CA ASN A 42 -2.35 -21.16 15.56
C ASN A 42 -2.33 -20.94 14.04
N GLY A 43 -2.21 -21.99 13.24
CA GLY A 43 -2.44 -21.89 11.80
C GLY A 43 -1.27 -22.23 10.89
N ASP A 44 -1.40 -21.82 9.65
CA ASP A 44 -0.44 -21.98 8.58
C ASP A 44 0.65 -20.87 8.63
N GLU A 45 1.74 -21.03 7.90
CA GLU A 45 2.82 -20.04 7.86
C GLU A 45 2.51 -18.96 6.81
N LEU A 46 2.43 -17.70 7.25
CA LEU A 46 2.28 -16.54 6.39
C LEU A 46 3.56 -15.71 6.39
N ILE A 47 4.30 -15.72 5.27
CA ILE A 47 5.53 -14.97 5.10
C ILE A 47 5.22 -13.67 4.34
N LEU A 48 5.48 -12.52 4.97
CA LEU A 48 5.19 -11.21 4.39
C LEU A 48 6.47 -10.55 3.84
N PHE A 49 6.40 -10.09 2.60
CA PHE A 49 7.49 -9.39 1.92
C PHE A 49 7.13 -7.91 1.75
N ASN A 50 7.89 -7.04 2.40
CA ASN A 50 7.83 -5.61 2.15
C ASN A 50 8.58 -5.29 0.85
N LEU A 51 7.87 -4.87 -0.17
CA LEU A 51 8.38 -4.51 -1.49
C LEU A 51 8.18 -3.01 -1.77
N GLY A 52 8.17 -2.19 -0.72
CA GLY A 52 8.09 -0.73 -0.80
C GLY A 52 9.38 -0.12 -1.34
N ILE A 53 9.26 0.85 -2.25
CA ILE A 53 10.37 1.66 -2.76
C ILE A 53 10.03 3.14 -2.64
N GLY A 54 10.82 3.89 -1.85
CA GLY A 54 10.59 5.31 -1.62
C GLY A 54 10.44 6.12 -2.91
N GLY A 55 9.39 6.93 -3.00
CA GLY A 55 9.14 7.80 -4.15
C GLY A 55 8.61 7.10 -5.42
N GLU A 56 8.41 5.79 -5.38
CA GLU A 56 7.97 5.03 -6.57
C GLU A 56 6.54 5.38 -6.97
N THR A 57 6.31 5.42 -8.28
CA THR A 57 4.99 5.55 -8.92
C THR A 57 4.55 4.23 -9.53
N THR A 58 3.32 4.18 -10.02
CA THR A 58 2.82 3.02 -10.78
C THR A 58 3.64 2.71 -12.03
N GLU A 59 4.33 3.69 -12.64
CA GLU A 59 5.25 3.43 -13.75
C GLU A 59 6.51 2.66 -13.31
N GLY A 60 7.00 2.91 -12.10
CA GLY A 60 8.08 2.14 -11.47
C GLY A 60 7.64 0.71 -11.18
N LEU A 61 6.45 0.55 -10.57
CA LEU A 61 5.83 -0.74 -10.31
C LEU A 61 5.82 -1.64 -11.56
N LEU A 62 5.33 -1.13 -12.70
CA LEU A 62 5.22 -1.92 -13.92
C LEU A 62 6.55 -2.48 -14.44
N LYS A 63 7.67 -1.82 -14.13
CA LYS A 63 9.01 -2.29 -14.53
C LYS A 63 9.49 -3.49 -13.74
N ARG A 64 9.00 -3.67 -12.50
CA ARG A 64 9.53 -4.71 -11.61
C ARG A 64 8.52 -5.78 -11.22
N ILE A 65 7.21 -5.50 -11.26
CA ILE A 65 6.19 -6.41 -10.75
C ILE A 65 6.26 -7.82 -11.35
N PRO A 66 6.50 -8.04 -12.66
CA PRO A 66 6.60 -9.39 -13.20
C PRO A 66 7.73 -10.20 -12.55
N HIS A 67 8.91 -9.59 -12.43
CA HIS A 67 10.10 -10.26 -11.88
C HIS A 67 9.99 -10.53 -10.37
N GLU A 68 9.38 -9.59 -9.63
CA GLU A 68 9.15 -9.76 -8.20
C GLU A 68 8.13 -10.88 -7.90
N LEU A 69 7.09 -10.99 -8.73
CA LEU A 69 6.09 -12.05 -8.63
C LEU A 69 6.68 -13.42 -8.95
N GLU A 70 7.51 -13.52 -9.99
CA GLU A 70 8.22 -14.75 -10.34
C GLU A 70 9.18 -15.18 -9.22
N ALA A 71 9.95 -14.23 -8.68
CA ALA A 71 10.95 -14.51 -7.65
C ALA A 71 10.32 -14.94 -6.30
N ARG A 72 9.07 -14.54 -6.02
CA ARG A 72 8.37 -14.80 -4.75
C ARG A 72 7.03 -15.49 -4.98
N ASN A 73 7.04 -16.59 -5.71
CA ASN A 73 5.84 -17.37 -5.98
C ASN A 73 5.79 -18.59 -5.04
N SER A 74 4.83 -18.59 -4.11
CA SER A 74 4.61 -19.74 -3.23
C SER A 74 3.78 -20.82 -3.93
N ALA A 75 4.16 -22.08 -3.77
CA ALA A 75 3.41 -23.21 -4.27
C ALA A 75 2.00 -23.35 -3.63
N ASN A 76 1.77 -22.72 -2.49
CA ASN A 76 0.49 -22.75 -1.77
C ASN A 76 -0.35 -21.48 -2.00
N GLY A 77 0.13 -20.56 -2.81
CA GLY A 77 -0.55 -19.33 -3.19
C GLY A 77 0.08 -18.07 -2.60
N ASN A 78 -0.26 -16.95 -3.21
CA ASN A 78 0.18 -15.63 -2.82
C ASN A 78 -1.02 -14.75 -2.49
N ILE A 79 -0.78 -13.71 -1.69
CA ILE A 79 -1.69 -12.58 -1.47
C ILE A 79 -0.93 -11.34 -1.92
N ILE A 80 -1.53 -10.53 -2.79
CA ILE A 80 -0.84 -9.41 -3.40
C ILE A 80 -1.53 -8.11 -3.01
N PHE A 81 -0.75 -7.16 -2.50
CA PHE A 81 -1.22 -5.84 -2.09
C PHE A 81 -0.56 -4.79 -2.97
N LEU A 82 -1.36 -3.88 -3.54
CA LEU A 82 -0.91 -2.77 -4.38
C LEU A 82 -1.27 -1.45 -3.69
N SER A 83 -0.26 -0.75 -3.15
CA SER A 83 -0.39 0.48 -2.36
C SER A 83 0.36 1.62 -3.06
N TYR A 84 -0.29 2.25 -4.03
CA TYR A 84 0.29 3.32 -4.85
C TYR A 84 -0.68 4.49 -5.02
N GLY A 85 -0.11 5.63 -5.38
CA GLY A 85 -0.85 6.82 -5.80
C GLY A 85 -0.34 8.12 -5.19
N ALA A 86 0.23 8.11 -3.97
CA ALA A 86 0.72 9.31 -3.30
C ALA A 86 1.83 10.04 -4.08
N ASN A 87 2.58 9.32 -4.91
CA ASN A 87 3.58 9.90 -5.81
C ASN A 87 3.02 10.16 -7.21
N ASP A 88 2.05 9.37 -7.65
CA ASP A 88 1.39 9.49 -8.96
C ASP A 88 0.59 10.79 -9.05
N LEU A 89 -0.27 11.06 -8.06
CA LEU A 89 -1.12 12.25 -8.02
C LEU A 89 -0.36 13.57 -7.81
N ALA A 90 0.91 13.50 -7.39
CA ALA A 90 1.70 14.70 -7.14
C ALA A 90 1.85 15.55 -8.41
N ILE A 91 1.79 16.87 -8.24
CA ILE A 91 2.02 17.84 -9.31
C ILE A 91 3.46 18.35 -9.19
N LYS A 92 4.22 18.25 -10.26
CA LYS A 92 5.58 18.77 -10.36
C LYS A 92 5.72 19.57 -11.66
N ASP A 93 6.30 20.75 -11.58
CA ASP A 93 6.44 21.65 -12.74
C ASP A 93 5.11 21.91 -13.49
N GLY A 94 4.01 22.01 -12.71
CA GLY A 94 2.67 22.29 -13.21
C GLY A 94 1.96 21.11 -13.89
N LYS A 95 2.51 19.89 -13.79
CA LYS A 95 1.91 18.67 -14.37
C LYS A 95 1.83 17.56 -13.32
N GLN A 96 0.77 16.76 -13.38
CA GLN A 96 0.71 15.53 -12.61
C GLN A 96 1.83 14.58 -13.02
N VAL A 97 2.43 13.90 -12.05
CA VAL A 97 3.51 12.94 -12.29
C VAL A 97 2.98 11.74 -13.08
N VAL A 98 1.80 11.25 -12.73
CA VAL A 98 1.06 10.25 -13.51
C VAL A 98 -0.40 10.67 -13.54
N GLU A 99 -0.91 11.06 -14.71
CA GLU A 99 -2.30 11.47 -14.90
C GLU A 99 -3.31 10.39 -14.50
N PRO A 100 -4.54 10.72 -14.05
CA PRO A 100 -5.54 9.78 -13.54
C PRO A 100 -5.83 8.61 -14.48
N GLU A 101 -6.00 8.88 -15.78
CA GLU A 101 -6.27 7.81 -16.77
C GLU A 101 -5.08 6.86 -16.91
N LYS A 102 -3.86 7.40 -16.89
CA LYS A 102 -2.64 6.59 -16.94
C LYS A 102 -2.45 5.78 -15.67
N PHE A 103 -2.76 6.37 -14.49
CA PHE A 103 -2.77 5.67 -13.21
C PHE A 103 -3.73 4.48 -13.23
N LYS A 104 -4.97 4.68 -13.70
CA LYS A 104 -5.97 3.63 -13.89
C LYS A 104 -5.42 2.49 -14.75
N ASN A 105 -4.85 2.83 -15.90
CA ASN A 105 -4.28 1.85 -16.84
C ASN A 105 -3.09 1.10 -16.24
N ASN A 106 -2.22 1.77 -15.48
CA ASN A 106 -1.09 1.16 -14.82
C ASN A 106 -1.52 0.17 -13.72
N ILE A 107 -2.48 0.54 -12.86
CA ILE A 107 -3.03 -0.36 -11.84
C ILE A 107 -3.72 -1.56 -12.51
N THR A 108 -4.52 -1.35 -13.55
CA THR A 108 -5.15 -2.45 -14.30
C THR A 108 -4.11 -3.42 -14.86
N THR A 109 -3.02 -2.90 -15.41
CA THR A 109 -1.90 -3.71 -15.93
C THR A 109 -1.21 -4.49 -14.81
N ALA A 110 -0.96 -3.85 -13.67
CA ALA A 110 -0.37 -4.51 -12.50
C ALA A 110 -1.28 -5.63 -11.95
N VAL A 111 -2.60 -5.41 -11.88
CA VAL A 111 -3.59 -6.41 -11.50
C VAL A 111 -3.57 -7.60 -12.47
N ASN A 112 -3.47 -7.36 -13.77
CA ASN A 112 -3.40 -8.43 -14.78
C ASN A 112 -2.11 -9.27 -14.63
N HIS A 113 -0.97 -8.68 -14.28
CA HIS A 113 0.23 -9.43 -13.90
C HIS A 113 0.01 -10.23 -12.61
N ALA A 114 -0.54 -9.60 -11.58
CA ALA A 114 -0.79 -10.22 -10.28
C ALA A 114 -1.71 -11.45 -10.39
N ARG A 115 -2.73 -11.40 -11.25
CA ARG A 115 -3.69 -12.50 -11.48
C ARG A 115 -3.06 -13.79 -12.00
N GLN A 116 -1.90 -13.72 -12.61
CA GLN A 116 -1.17 -14.93 -13.04
C GLN A 116 -0.59 -15.71 -11.85
N PHE A 117 -0.52 -15.09 -10.67
CA PHE A 117 0.09 -15.63 -9.47
C PHE A 117 -0.86 -15.74 -8.28
N SER A 118 -2.01 -15.04 -8.32
CA SER A 118 -3.00 -15.04 -7.24
C SER A 118 -4.36 -14.54 -7.68
N ASN A 119 -5.42 -15.05 -7.03
CA ASN A 119 -6.74 -14.44 -7.05
C ASN A 119 -6.97 -13.50 -5.85
N GLU A 120 -6.10 -13.56 -4.84
CA GLU A 120 -6.18 -12.75 -3.62
C GLU A 120 -5.35 -11.48 -3.81
N ILE A 121 -5.99 -10.46 -4.39
CA ILE A 121 -5.37 -9.17 -4.71
C ILE A 121 -6.13 -8.07 -3.99
N TYR A 122 -5.41 -7.17 -3.34
CA TYR A 122 -5.94 -6.04 -2.60
C TYR A 122 -5.38 -4.73 -3.15
N LEU A 123 -6.27 -3.79 -3.46
CA LEU A 123 -5.90 -2.39 -3.69
C LEU A 123 -5.98 -1.64 -2.36
N VAL A 124 -5.02 -0.76 -2.12
CA VAL A 124 -4.89 -0.01 -0.87
C VAL A 124 -5.11 1.46 -1.15
N SER A 125 -5.95 2.13 -0.36
CA SER A 125 -6.21 3.56 -0.50
C SER A 125 -4.98 4.40 -0.21
N ILE A 126 -4.90 5.55 -0.86
CA ILE A 126 -3.95 6.63 -0.58
C ILE A 126 -4.41 7.34 0.69
N LEU A 127 -3.49 7.66 1.60
CA LEU A 127 -3.76 8.40 2.83
C LEU A 127 -4.09 9.88 2.55
N PRO A 128 -4.86 10.53 3.42
CA PRO A 128 -5.00 11.99 3.35
C PRO A 128 -3.69 12.66 3.74
N PHE A 129 -3.44 13.84 3.18
CA PHE A 129 -2.33 14.71 3.59
C PHE A 129 -2.76 15.65 4.72
N SER A 130 -1.79 16.04 5.57
CA SER A 130 -1.98 17.07 6.58
C SER A 130 -2.37 18.41 5.95
N GLU A 131 -3.18 19.21 6.66
CA GLU A 131 -3.55 20.58 6.27
C GLU A 131 -2.32 21.47 5.98
N LYS A 132 -1.18 21.15 6.59
CA LYS A 132 0.09 21.92 6.42
C LYS A 132 0.68 21.80 5.02
N VAL A 133 0.39 20.72 4.33
CA VAL A 133 0.99 20.41 3.02
C VAL A 133 -0.05 20.27 1.91
N ASP A 134 -1.34 20.27 2.26
CA ASP A 134 -2.46 20.25 1.31
C ASP A 134 -2.45 21.52 0.46
N GLY A 135 -2.26 21.37 -0.86
CA GLY A 135 -2.16 22.48 -1.78
C GLY A 135 -0.86 23.30 -1.69
N VAL A 136 0.15 22.82 -0.95
CA VAL A 136 1.43 23.51 -0.74
C VAL A 136 2.55 22.81 -1.50
N VAL A 137 3.38 23.59 -2.21
CA VAL A 137 4.62 23.05 -2.81
C VAL A 137 5.64 22.81 -1.72
N VAL A 138 5.97 21.54 -1.47
CA VAL A 138 6.97 21.16 -0.46
C VAL A 138 8.40 21.25 -1.00
N SER A 139 9.40 21.07 -0.14
CA SER A 139 10.84 21.22 -0.47
C SER A 139 11.31 20.34 -1.66
N SER A 140 10.65 19.21 -1.91
CA SER A 140 10.93 18.35 -3.08
C SER A 140 10.39 18.90 -4.42
N GLY A 141 9.74 20.07 -4.41
CA GLY A 141 9.08 20.66 -5.58
C GLY A 141 7.75 20.01 -5.95
N LYS A 142 7.25 19.10 -5.11
CA LYS A 142 5.96 18.43 -5.33
C LYS A 142 4.84 19.19 -4.61
N LEU A 143 3.70 19.34 -5.29
CA LEU A 143 2.43 19.77 -4.71
C LEU A 143 1.49 18.57 -4.69
N ARG A 144 0.74 18.39 -3.61
CA ARG A 144 -0.29 17.38 -3.47
C ARG A 144 -1.53 18.02 -2.87
N THR A 145 -2.70 17.51 -3.23
CA THR A 145 -3.97 17.98 -2.65
C THR A 145 -4.84 16.81 -2.19
N ASN A 146 -5.62 17.03 -1.16
CA ASN A 146 -6.61 16.05 -0.72
C ASN A 146 -7.75 15.88 -1.74
N GLU A 147 -8.00 16.87 -2.60
CA GLU A 147 -8.92 16.74 -3.74
C GLU A 147 -8.43 15.65 -4.72
N GLU A 148 -7.15 15.67 -5.06
CA GLU A 148 -6.55 14.63 -5.91
C GLU A 148 -6.55 13.24 -5.23
N VAL A 149 -6.34 13.19 -3.91
CA VAL A 149 -6.45 11.91 -3.16
C VAL A 149 -7.82 11.30 -3.33
N ILE A 150 -8.89 12.10 -3.25
CA ILE A 150 -10.27 11.62 -3.44
C ILE A 150 -10.46 11.05 -4.87
N VAL A 151 -9.96 11.76 -5.89
CA VAL A 151 -10.07 11.32 -7.30
C VAL A 151 -9.36 9.97 -7.51
N TYR A 152 -8.10 9.86 -7.05
CA TYR A 152 -7.34 8.62 -7.23
C TYR A 152 -7.86 7.46 -6.38
N ASN A 153 -8.34 7.73 -5.18
CA ASN A 153 -9.01 6.71 -4.35
C ASN A 153 -10.32 6.22 -4.98
N GLN A 154 -11.06 7.10 -5.66
CA GLN A 154 -12.26 6.67 -6.39
C GLN A 154 -11.89 5.72 -7.54
N ILE A 155 -10.80 5.99 -8.28
CA ILE A 155 -10.29 5.08 -9.29
C ILE A 155 -9.96 3.70 -8.70
N LEU A 156 -9.27 3.67 -7.55
CA LEU A 156 -8.93 2.41 -6.88
C LEU A 156 -10.19 1.65 -6.42
N LYS A 157 -11.19 2.33 -5.88
CA LYS A 157 -12.48 1.73 -5.47
C LYS A 157 -13.23 1.15 -6.66
N ASP A 158 -13.31 1.89 -7.76
CA ASP A 158 -13.99 1.46 -8.98
C ASP A 158 -13.30 0.22 -9.58
N LEU A 159 -11.96 0.22 -9.66
CA LEU A 159 -11.18 -0.94 -10.13
C LEU A 159 -11.34 -2.14 -9.21
N ALA A 160 -11.35 -1.95 -7.89
CA ALA A 160 -11.56 -3.04 -6.95
C ALA A 160 -12.94 -3.68 -7.16
N ALA A 161 -13.99 -2.89 -7.35
CA ALA A 161 -15.33 -3.36 -7.63
C ALA A 161 -15.44 -4.05 -9.00
N GLU A 162 -14.93 -3.40 -10.06
CA GLU A 162 -14.95 -3.91 -11.45
C GLU A 162 -14.25 -5.26 -11.57
N HIS A 163 -13.13 -5.41 -10.90
CA HIS A 163 -12.31 -6.61 -10.96
C HIS A 163 -12.52 -7.59 -9.80
N SER A 164 -13.49 -7.36 -8.91
CA SER A 164 -13.77 -8.20 -7.73
C SER A 164 -12.52 -8.41 -6.87
N LEU A 165 -11.78 -7.33 -6.59
CA LEU A 165 -10.58 -7.32 -5.74
C LEU A 165 -10.92 -6.89 -4.32
N GLY A 166 -10.05 -7.22 -3.36
CA GLY A 166 -10.10 -6.62 -2.03
C GLY A 166 -9.75 -5.12 -2.07
N TYR A 167 -10.31 -4.35 -1.15
CA TYR A 167 -9.98 -2.93 -0.96
C TYR A 167 -9.69 -2.67 0.51
N ILE A 168 -8.58 -1.98 0.80
CA ILE A 168 -8.19 -1.57 2.15
C ILE A 168 -8.33 -0.07 2.26
N ASP A 169 -9.27 0.39 3.07
CA ASP A 169 -9.58 1.81 3.23
C ASP A 169 -8.82 2.45 4.40
N PHE A 170 -7.54 2.70 4.23
CA PHE A 170 -6.76 3.49 5.19
C PHE A 170 -7.12 4.97 5.15
N TYR A 171 -7.63 5.49 4.01
CA TYR A 171 -8.05 6.88 3.90
C TYR A 171 -9.09 7.24 4.96
N SER A 172 -10.15 6.45 5.04
CA SER A 172 -11.22 6.69 6.02
C SER A 172 -10.74 6.54 7.46
N ALA A 173 -9.82 5.60 7.73
CA ALA A 173 -9.24 5.41 9.05
C ALA A 173 -8.38 6.59 9.54
N PHE A 174 -7.79 7.35 8.59
CA PHE A 174 -6.93 8.49 8.90
C PHE A 174 -7.65 9.84 8.91
N LEU A 175 -8.83 9.94 8.27
CA LEU A 175 -9.42 11.22 7.89
C LEU A 175 -9.64 12.18 9.06
N GLU A 176 -10.13 11.68 10.19
CA GLU A 176 -10.41 12.51 11.37
C GLU A 176 -9.15 12.84 12.18
N ASP A 177 -8.20 11.90 12.25
CA ASP A 177 -7.01 11.99 13.12
C ASP A 177 -5.71 12.19 12.33
N LYS A 178 -5.75 12.58 11.05
CA LYS A 178 -4.59 12.68 10.17
C LYS A 178 -3.45 13.53 10.77
N GLU A 179 -3.78 14.63 11.47
CA GLU A 179 -2.76 15.50 12.09
C GLU A 179 -2.01 14.83 13.26
N ILE A 180 -2.59 13.80 13.86
CA ILE A 180 -1.98 13.01 14.94
C ILE A 180 -1.25 11.77 14.40
N LEU A 181 -1.74 11.22 13.29
CA LEU A 181 -1.27 9.97 12.70
C LEU A 181 -0.15 10.18 11.66
N LEU A 182 -0.03 11.40 11.11
CA LEU A 182 1.03 11.74 10.17
C LEU A 182 2.28 12.28 10.87
N SER A 183 3.42 12.09 10.24
CA SER A 183 4.70 12.65 10.70
C SER A 183 4.78 14.15 10.42
N ALA A 184 5.87 14.78 10.85
CA ALA A 184 6.08 16.23 10.71
C ALA A 184 6.08 16.70 9.24
N ASP A 185 6.35 15.81 8.27
CA ASP A 185 6.32 16.13 6.85
C ASP A 185 4.90 16.20 6.26
N GLY A 186 3.89 15.76 7.03
CA GLY A 186 2.47 15.82 6.65
C GLY A 186 2.05 14.86 5.54
N VAL A 187 2.92 13.92 5.16
CA VAL A 187 2.71 12.95 4.07
C VAL A 187 2.79 11.51 4.58
N HIS A 188 3.85 11.18 5.32
CA HIS A 188 4.09 9.83 5.81
C HIS A 188 3.45 9.64 7.19
N PRO A 189 2.94 8.44 7.49
CA PRO A 189 2.53 8.11 8.84
C PRO A 189 3.69 8.21 9.84
N ASN A 190 3.38 8.56 11.07
CA ASN A 190 4.27 8.33 12.20
C ASN A 190 4.04 6.91 12.78
N GLU A 191 4.72 6.57 13.87
CA GLU A 191 4.58 5.25 14.52
C GLU A 191 3.14 4.89 14.90
N LYS A 192 2.30 5.88 15.31
CA LYS A 192 0.88 5.67 15.62
C LYS A 192 0.07 5.41 14.35
N GLY A 193 0.36 6.17 13.29
CA GLY A 193 -0.29 5.98 12.00
C GLY A 193 0.01 4.61 11.40
N TYR A 194 1.25 4.15 11.46
CA TYR A 194 1.59 2.80 11.03
C TYR A 194 0.96 1.72 11.91
N GLY A 195 0.82 1.95 13.21
CA GLY A 195 0.06 1.10 14.11
C GLY A 195 -1.40 0.99 13.68
N MET A 196 -2.08 2.11 13.39
CA MET A 196 -3.44 2.14 12.87
C MET A 196 -3.57 1.37 11.55
N MET A 197 -2.64 1.55 10.60
CA MET A 197 -2.65 0.78 9.34
C MET A 197 -2.56 -0.72 9.60
N ALA A 198 -1.69 -1.14 10.53
CA ALA A 198 -1.57 -2.55 10.89
C ALA A 198 -2.87 -3.08 11.52
N GLU A 199 -3.51 -2.33 12.43
CA GLU A 199 -4.79 -2.71 13.05
C GLU A 199 -5.89 -2.93 12.01
N VAL A 200 -6.00 -2.06 11.01
CA VAL A 200 -6.96 -2.22 9.89
C VAL A 200 -6.63 -3.43 9.02
N ALA A 201 -5.35 -3.76 8.83
CA ALA A 201 -4.92 -4.85 7.96
C ALA A 201 -4.89 -6.23 8.65
N ILE A 202 -4.76 -6.31 9.97
CA ILE A 202 -4.72 -7.57 10.73
C ILE A 202 -5.91 -8.49 10.39
N PRO A 203 -7.19 -8.04 10.41
CA PRO A 203 -8.32 -8.92 10.10
C PRO A 203 -8.29 -9.48 8.67
N ILE A 204 -7.53 -8.85 7.76
CA ILE A 204 -7.37 -9.31 6.39
C ILE A 204 -6.37 -10.46 6.35
N ILE A 205 -5.20 -10.29 6.99
CA ILE A 205 -4.17 -11.33 6.99
C ILE A 205 -4.55 -12.53 7.86
N GLU A 206 -5.38 -12.36 8.89
CA GLU A 206 -5.88 -13.45 9.73
C GLU A 206 -6.63 -14.54 8.96
N LYS A 207 -7.19 -14.21 7.80
CA LYS A 207 -7.85 -15.18 6.92
C LYS A 207 -6.89 -16.21 6.34
N TYR A 208 -5.57 -15.97 6.45
CA TYR A 208 -4.51 -16.77 5.83
C TYR A 208 -3.53 -17.36 6.84
N LEU A 209 -3.81 -17.16 8.13
CA LEU A 209 -3.01 -17.70 9.25
C LEU A 209 -3.45 -19.09 9.69
#